data_8c73d66146ad20928d166cd6a60447d6
#
_entry.id   8c73d66146ad20928d166cd6a60447d6
#
_cell.length_a   1.000
_cell.length_b   1.000
_cell.length_c   1.000
_cell.angle_alpha   90.00
_cell.angle_beta   90.00
_cell.angle_gamma   90.00
#
_symmetry.space_group_name_H-M   'P 1'
#
loop_
_entity.id
_entity.type
_entity.pdbx_description
1 polymer ?
#
loop_
_entity_poly.entity_id
_entity_poly.type
_entity_poly.pdbx_seq_one_letter_code
_entity_poly.pdbx_strand_id
1 'polypeptide(L)'
;MKKRIEYKENNIDPEAPVRLNKFLANAGVCSRREADAYIQAGVVSVNGVVVTELGTKVKRTDEIKFHDQNVSLEKKVYVLLNKPKDYVTTSDDPQQRKTVMDLVRNVCPERIYPVGRLDRNTTGVLLLTNDGDLASKLTHPKFLKKKVYHVYLDKNVTAHDMQQIAEGITLDDGDVHADAIEYAHPTDKSQVGIEIHSGRNRIVRRIFESLGYRVVKLDRVQFAGLTKKNLRRGDWRFLTEKEVDMLRMGAFE
;
A
#
# COMPACT_ATOMS: atom_id res chain seq x y z
N MET A 1 -5.16 -13.57 -20.69
CA MET A 1 -5.06 -13.54 -19.22
C MET A 1 -3.59 -13.44 -18.82
N LYS A 2 -3.23 -12.54 -17.90
CA LYS A 2 -1.85 -12.48 -17.37
C LYS A 2 -1.61 -13.71 -16.51
N LYS A 3 -0.46 -14.39 -16.71
CA LYS A 3 -0.14 -15.62 -15.98
C LYS A 3 -0.03 -15.32 -14.48
N ARG A 4 -0.79 -16.04 -13.66
CA ARG A 4 -0.69 -15.97 -12.20
C ARG A 4 0.66 -16.51 -11.75
N ILE A 5 1.28 -15.87 -10.78
CA ILE A 5 2.54 -16.26 -10.17
C ILE A 5 2.22 -16.89 -8.80
N GLU A 6 2.76 -18.06 -8.55
CA GLU A 6 2.75 -18.67 -7.22
C GLU A 6 4.04 -18.29 -6.50
N TYR A 7 3.89 -17.66 -5.35
CA TYR A 7 5.03 -17.19 -4.56
C TYR A 7 5.37 -18.21 -3.50
N LYS A 8 6.68 -18.42 -3.29
CA LYS A 8 7.14 -19.25 -2.18
C LYS A 8 6.69 -18.63 -0.87
N GLU A 9 6.10 -19.46 -0.01
CA GLU A 9 5.82 -19.03 1.35
C GLU A 9 7.16 -18.92 2.11
N ASN A 10 7.29 -17.87 2.94
CA ASN A 10 8.39 -17.83 3.89
C ASN A 10 8.26 -19.01 4.85
N ASN A 11 9.38 -19.52 5.37
CA ASN A 11 9.40 -20.44 6.50
C ASN A 11 8.75 -19.76 7.72
N ILE A 12 7.43 -19.84 7.80
CA ILE A 12 6.66 -19.33 8.94
C ILE A 12 6.44 -20.55 9.84
N ASP A 13 6.91 -20.44 11.06
CA ASP A 13 6.66 -21.45 12.09
C ASP A 13 5.13 -21.69 12.21
N PRO A 14 4.63 -22.92 11.91
CA PRO A 14 3.20 -23.23 12.01
C PRO A 14 2.68 -23.10 13.45
N GLU A 15 3.53 -23.23 14.45
CA GLU A 15 3.21 -23.11 15.87
C GLU A 15 3.24 -21.67 16.39
N ALA A 16 3.76 -20.71 15.59
CA ALA A 16 3.80 -19.31 15.98
C ALA A 16 2.39 -18.74 16.20
N PRO A 17 2.11 -18.18 17.38
CA PRO A 17 0.79 -17.67 17.70
C PRO A 17 0.45 -16.43 16.87
N VAL A 18 -0.74 -16.39 16.30
CA VAL A 18 -1.30 -15.27 15.56
C VAL A 18 -2.65 -14.88 16.16
N ARG A 19 -2.99 -13.59 16.18
CA ARG A 19 -4.31 -13.14 16.63
C ARG A 19 -5.41 -13.71 15.73
N LEU A 20 -6.49 -14.21 16.30
CA LEU A 20 -7.61 -14.82 15.58
C LEU A 20 -8.20 -13.89 14.52
N ASN A 21 -8.38 -12.59 14.82
CA ASN A 21 -8.84 -11.60 13.84
C ASN A 21 -7.89 -11.45 12.65
N LYS A 22 -6.58 -11.56 12.88
CA LYS A 22 -5.56 -11.53 11.82
C LYS A 22 -5.60 -12.81 10.99
N PHE A 23 -5.84 -13.97 11.62
CA PHE A 23 -6.00 -15.26 10.92
C PHE A 23 -7.18 -15.20 9.97
N LEU A 24 -8.37 -14.78 10.43
CA LEU A 24 -9.58 -14.64 9.61
C LEU A 24 -9.37 -13.66 8.44
N ALA A 25 -8.71 -12.56 8.68
CA ALA A 25 -8.38 -11.60 7.61
C ALA A 25 -7.39 -12.16 6.59
N ASN A 26 -6.39 -12.95 7.01
CA ASN A 26 -5.43 -13.63 6.13
C ASN A 26 -6.05 -14.80 5.36
N ALA A 27 -7.15 -15.32 5.84
CA ALA A 27 -7.96 -16.35 5.18
C ALA A 27 -9.00 -15.75 4.22
N GLY A 28 -9.03 -14.44 4.04
CA GLY A 28 -9.93 -13.76 3.11
C GLY A 28 -11.38 -13.63 3.57
N VAL A 29 -11.71 -14.08 4.79
CA VAL A 29 -13.08 -14.07 5.32
C VAL A 29 -13.64 -12.66 5.41
N CYS A 30 -12.84 -11.71 5.98
CA CYS A 30 -13.27 -10.35 6.26
C CYS A 30 -12.09 -9.44 6.58
N SER A 31 -12.32 -8.15 6.88
CA SER A 31 -11.29 -7.29 7.47
C SER A 31 -11.04 -7.65 8.93
N ARG A 32 -9.89 -7.22 9.50
CA ARG A 32 -9.59 -7.45 10.92
C ARG A 32 -10.62 -6.83 11.87
N ARG A 33 -11.23 -5.67 11.50
CA ARG A 33 -12.27 -5.02 12.31
C ARG A 33 -13.59 -5.78 12.26
N GLU A 34 -13.98 -6.25 11.09
CA GLU A 34 -15.16 -7.11 10.96
C GLU A 34 -14.95 -8.44 11.69
N ALA A 35 -13.74 -9.00 11.64
CA ALA A 35 -13.40 -10.21 12.39
C ALA A 35 -13.59 -10.04 13.90
N ASP A 36 -13.22 -8.88 14.47
CA ASP A 36 -13.47 -8.59 15.88
C ASP A 36 -14.98 -8.62 16.21
N ALA A 37 -15.83 -8.03 15.34
CA ALA A 37 -17.28 -8.08 15.50
C ALA A 37 -17.83 -9.53 15.40
N TYR A 38 -17.35 -10.32 14.45
CA TYR A 38 -17.75 -11.73 14.30
C TYR A 38 -17.32 -12.61 15.48
N ILE A 39 -16.11 -12.39 16.02
CA ILE A 39 -15.63 -13.09 17.22
C ILE A 39 -16.56 -12.76 18.39
N GLN A 40 -16.84 -11.49 18.65
CA GLN A 40 -17.77 -11.09 19.72
C GLN A 40 -19.19 -11.65 19.53
N ALA A 41 -19.64 -11.78 18.30
CA ALA A 41 -20.94 -12.38 17.97
C ALA A 41 -21.02 -13.91 18.17
N GLY A 42 -19.87 -14.56 18.48
CA GLY A 42 -19.82 -16.01 18.75
C GLY A 42 -19.98 -16.91 17.52
N VAL A 43 -19.72 -16.37 16.31
CA VAL A 43 -19.81 -17.15 15.05
C VAL A 43 -18.47 -17.76 14.62
N VAL A 44 -17.45 -17.67 15.49
CA VAL A 44 -16.11 -18.24 15.25
C VAL A 44 -15.81 -19.29 16.32
N SER A 45 -15.34 -20.45 15.88
CA SER A 45 -14.85 -21.50 16.80
C SER A 45 -13.41 -21.88 16.48
N VAL A 46 -12.70 -22.31 17.52
CA VAL A 46 -11.31 -22.79 17.48
C VAL A 46 -11.27 -24.15 18.14
N ASN A 47 -10.85 -25.19 17.41
CA ASN A 47 -10.81 -26.59 17.90
C ASN A 47 -12.15 -27.02 18.51
N GLY A 48 -13.26 -26.64 17.87
CA GLY A 48 -14.63 -27.00 18.31
C GLY A 48 -15.21 -26.14 19.45
N VAL A 49 -14.45 -25.16 19.98
CA VAL A 49 -14.91 -24.26 21.06
C VAL A 49 -15.19 -22.88 20.49
N VAL A 50 -16.39 -22.33 20.77
CA VAL A 50 -16.75 -20.96 20.38
C VAL A 50 -15.89 -19.95 21.14
N VAL A 51 -15.33 -18.99 20.42
CA VAL A 51 -14.47 -17.93 20.97
C VAL A 51 -15.16 -16.58 20.80
N THR A 52 -15.30 -15.84 21.90
CA THR A 52 -15.88 -14.49 21.92
C THR A 52 -14.89 -13.42 22.41
N GLU A 53 -13.75 -13.84 22.97
CA GLU A 53 -12.74 -12.96 23.54
C GLU A 53 -11.86 -12.33 22.45
N LEU A 54 -11.79 -10.99 22.44
CA LEU A 54 -10.89 -10.25 21.55
C LEU A 54 -9.44 -10.44 21.96
N GLY A 55 -8.56 -10.50 20.96
CA GLY A 55 -7.13 -10.71 21.20
C GLY A 55 -6.71 -12.16 21.36
N THR A 56 -7.64 -13.11 21.33
CA THR A 56 -7.37 -14.55 21.31
C THR A 56 -6.33 -14.89 20.25
N LYS A 57 -5.36 -15.70 20.62
CA LYS A 57 -4.28 -16.17 19.74
C LYS A 57 -4.54 -17.62 19.34
N VAL A 58 -4.25 -17.92 18.10
CA VAL A 58 -4.37 -19.25 17.52
C VAL A 58 -3.08 -19.63 16.79
N LYS A 59 -2.86 -20.92 16.57
CA LYS A 59 -1.79 -21.45 15.73
C LYS A 59 -2.32 -21.71 14.32
N ARG A 60 -1.43 -21.85 13.35
CA ARG A 60 -1.83 -22.24 11.99
C ARG A 60 -2.35 -23.67 11.90
N THR A 61 -1.98 -24.50 12.88
CA THR A 61 -2.39 -25.90 13.04
C THR A 61 -3.76 -26.05 13.67
N ASP A 62 -4.33 -24.98 14.28
CA ASP A 62 -5.65 -25.03 14.89
C ASP A 62 -6.75 -25.13 13.82
N GLU A 63 -7.80 -25.90 14.13
CA GLU A 63 -9.02 -25.96 13.32
C GLU A 63 -9.88 -24.73 13.63
N ILE A 64 -10.02 -23.85 12.63
CA ILE A 64 -10.82 -22.62 12.77
C ILE A 64 -12.03 -22.71 11.86
N LYS A 65 -13.22 -22.45 12.45
CA LYS A 65 -14.48 -22.39 11.70
C LYS A 65 -15.13 -21.01 11.84
N PHE A 66 -15.72 -20.58 10.75
CA PHE A 66 -16.55 -19.38 10.65
C PHE A 66 -17.93 -19.79 10.15
N HIS A 67 -18.98 -19.52 10.92
CA HIS A 67 -20.32 -20.06 10.67
C HIS A 67 -20.29 -21.58 10.36
N ASP A 68 -19.61 -22.34 11.20
CA ASP A 68 -19.42 -23.80 11.10
C ASP A 68 -18.67 -24.30 9.85
N GLN A 69 -18.16 -23.38 9.01
CA GLN A 69 -17.35 -23.72 7.84
C GLN A 69 -15.86 -23.59 8.14
N ASN A 70 -15.09 -24.60 7.73
CA ASN A 70 -13.62 -24.58 7.89
C ASN A 70 -13.00 -23.41 7.14
N VAL A 71 -12.10 -22.73 7.82
CA VAL A 71 -11.35 -21.58 7.30
C VAL A 71 -9.90 -21.96 7.03
N SER A 72 -9.44 -21.75 5.82
CA SER A 72 -8.04 -21.97 5.42
C SER A 72 -7.37 -20.65 4.99
N LEU A 73 -6.05 -20.57 5.19
CA LEU A 73 -5.31 -19.39 4.79
C LEU A 73 -5.22 -19.28 3.25
N GLU A 74 -5.44 -18.09 2.73
CA GLU A 74 -5.27 -17.80 1.31
C GLU A 74 -3.80 -17.80 0.88
N LYS A 75 -3.52 -18.22 -0.36
CA LYS A 75 -2.22 -17.99 -1.00
C LYS A 75 -1.96 -16.49 -1.13
N LYS A 76 -0.70 -16.08 -0.95
CA LYS A 76 -0.32 -14.68 -1.07
C LYS A 76 -0.35 -14.22 -2.53
N VAL A 77 -0.84 -13.01 -2.75
CA VAL A 77 -0.96 -12.36 -4.07
C VAL A 77 -0.40 -10.95 -3.99
N TYR A 78 0.35 -10.54 -5.01
CA TYR A 78 0.94 -9.21 -5.11
C TYR A 78 0.68 -8.65 -6.50
N VAL A 79 -0.06 -7.55 -6.56
CA VAL A 79 -0.48 -6.89 -7.79
C VAL A 79 0.03 -5.45 -7.81
N LEU A 80 0.78 -5.10 -8.84
CA LEU A 80 1.21 -3.74 -9.09
C LEU A 80 0.25 -3.09 -10.08
N LEU A 81 -0.35 -1.97 -9.67
CA LEU A 81 -1.26 -1.16 -10.47
C LEU A 81 -0.56 0.17 -10.82
N ASN A 82 -0.65 0.60 -12.07
CA ASN A 82 -0.40 1.99 -12.44
C ASN A 82 -1.71 2.77 -12.31
N LYS A 83 -1.97 3.28 -11.09
CA LYS A 83 -3.24 3.93 -10.74
C LYS A 83 -3.53 5.14 -11.64
N PRO A 84 -4.68 5.19 -12.31
CA PRO A 84 -5.12 6.37 -13.05
C PRO A 84 -5.69 7.44 -12.11
N LYS A 85 -5.91 8.64 -12.67
CA LYS A 85 -6.65 9.72 -12.03
C LYS A 85 -8.12 9.33 -11.81
N ASP A 86 -8.78 9.99 -10.88
CA ASP A 86 -10.23 9.85 -10.56
C ASP A 86 -10.66 8.53 -9.90
N TYR A 87 -9.72 7.71 -9.46
CA TYR A 87 -9.98 6.54 -8.62
C TYR A 87 -9.53 6.77 -7.19
N VAL A 88 -10.38 6.48 -6.22
CA VAL A 88 -10.02 6.54 -4.80
C VAL A 88 -9.31 5.27 -4.34
N THR A 89 -8.34 5.42 -3.45
CA THR A 89 -7.58 4.28 -2.90
C THR A 89 -8.25 3.78 -1.62
N THR A 90 -9.24 2.93 -1.79
CA THR A 90 -9.95 2.26 -0.70
C THR A 90 -10.47 0.91 -1.18
N SER A 91 -10.67 -0.02 -0.26
CA SER A 91 -11.36 -1.30 -0.51
C SER A 91 -12.87 -1.19 -0.35
N ASP A 92 -13.34 -0.16 0.33
CA ASP A 92 -14.75 0.16 0.53
C ASP A 92 -14.95 1.68 0.51
N ASP A 93 -15.94 2.16 -0.25
CA ASP A 93 -16.24 3.58 -0.37
C ASP A 93 -17.71 3.87 -0.10
N PRO A 94 -18.05 4.46 1.05
CA PRO A 94 -19.45 4.81 1.38
C PRO A 94 -20.10 5.77 0.38
N GLN A 95 -19.30 6.54 -0.39
CA GLN A 95 -19.78 7.47 -1.41
C GLN A 95 -19.92 6.82 -2.80
N GLN A 96 -19.67 5.52 -2.92
CA GLN A 96 -19.77 4.75 -4.17
C GLN A 96 -19.02 5.35 -5.37
N ARG A 97 -17.88 6.00 -5.12
CA ARG A 97 -16.99 6.50 -6.17
C ARG A 97 -16.22 5.34 -6.80
N LYS A 98 -15.64 5.57 -7.98
CA LYS A 98 -14.72 4.61 -8.59
C LYS A 98 -13.52 4.37 -7.68
N THR A 99 -13.26 3.13 -7.34
CA THR A 99 -12.14 2.72 -6.49
C THR A 99 -11.06 1.99 -7.28
N VAL A 100 -9.86 1.91 -6.73
CA VAL A 100 -8.78 1.10 -7.32
C VAL A 100 -9.16 -0.38 -7.40
N MET A 101 -10.10 -0.85 -6.56
CA MET A 101 -10.59 -2.22 -6.59
C MET A 101 -11.39 -2.56 -7.85
N ASP A 102 -12.05 -1.56 -8.46
CA ASP A 102 -12.76 -1.74 -9.73
C ASP A 102 -11.82 -2.14 -10.87
N LEU A 103 -10.57 -1.65 -10.82
CA LEU A 103 -9.53 -1.93 -11.83
C LEU A 103 -8.92 -3.33 -11.69
N VAL A 104 -9.05 -3.94 -10.52
CA VAL A 104 -8.44 -5.25 -10.19
C VAL A 104 -9.47 -6.32 -9.78
N ARG A 105 -10.76 -6.05 -10.00
CA ARG A 105 -11.88 -6.90 -9.56
C ARG A 105 -11.75 -8.38 -9.94
N ASN A 106 -11.23 -8.67 -11.14
CA ASN A 106 -11.15 -10.03 -11.69
C ASN A 106 -9.71 -10.55 -11.79
N VAL A 107 -8.79 -10.00 -10.99
CA VAL A 107 -7.36 -10.36 -11.03
C VAL A 107 -7.11 -11.72 -10.37
N CYS A 108 -7.74 -11.96 -9.24
CA CYS A 108 -7.60 -13.17 -8.42
C CYS A 108 -8.84 -13.35 -7.52
N PRO A 109 -9.08 -14.57 -7.03
CA PRO A 109 -10.18 -14.82 -6.10
C PRO A 109 -9.88 -14.32 -4.67
N GLU A 110 -8.59 -14.18 -4.32
CA GLU A 110 -8.16 -13.79 -3.00
C GLU A 110 -8.52 -12.32 -2.71
N ARG A 111 -8.74 -12.03 -1.43
CA ARG A 111 -9.09 -10.70 -0.95
C ARG A 111 -7.86 -9.79 -0.86
N ILE A 112 -7.47 -9.17 -1.97
CA ILE A 112 -6.39 -8.17 -1.99
C ILE A 112 -6.91 -6.77 -1.63
N TYR A 113 -6.01 -5.93 -1.12
CA TYR A 113 -6.29 -4.53 -0.76
C TYR A 113 -5.06 -3.64 -1.02
N PRO A 114 -5.24 -2.31 -1.18
CA PRO A 114 -4.13 -1.41 -1.48
C PRO A 114 -3.18 -1.26 -0.29
N VAL A 115 -1.89 -1.21 -0.60
CA VAL A 115 -0.78 -0.96 0.35
C VAL A 115 -0.50 0.54 0.39
N GLY A 116 -0.97 1.19 1.44
CA GLY A 116 -0.98 2.63 1.53
C GLY A 116 -2.01 3.26 0.58
N ARG A 117 -1.91 4.58 0.40
CA ARG A 117 -2.88 5.33 -0.40
C ARG A 117 -2.19 6.29 -1.37
N LEU A 118 -2.87 6.56 -2.46
CA LEU A 118 -2.67 7.71 -3.33
C LEU A 118 -3.98 8.50 -3.37
N ASP A 119 -3.89 9.83 -3.40
CA ASP A 119 -5.06 10.69 -3.55
C ASP A 119 -5.81 10.37 -4.85
N ARG A 120 -7.09 10.76 -4.94
CA ARG A 120 -7.93 10.56 -6.12
C ARG A 120 -7.25 11.05 -7.40
N ASN A 121 -6.62 12.24 -7.35
CA ASN A 121 -5.97 12.87 -8.50
C ASN A 121 -4.47 12.57 -8.61
N THR A 122 -3.90 11.79 -7.70
CA THR A 122 -2.52 11.30 -7.79
C THR A 122 -2.50 9.99 -8.55
N THR A 123 -1.54 9.86 -9.45
CA THR A 123 -1.39 8.70 -10.32
C THR A 123 -0.16 7.89 -9.97
N GLY A 124 0.01 6.72 -10.56
CA GLY A 124 1.26 5.97 -10.54
C GLY A 124 1.23 4.68 -9.74
N VAL A 125 2.39 4.29 -9.26
CA VAL A 125 2.65 2.99 -8.63
C VAL A 125 1.82 2.79 -7.37
N LEU A 126 0.99 1.75 -7.36
CA LEU A 126 0.23 1.29 -6.20
C LEU A 126 0.31 -0.24 -6.11
N LEU A 127 0.75 -0.75 -4.97
CA LEU A 127 0.76 -2.18 -4.68
C LEU A 127 -0.56 -2.58 -4.01
N LEU A 128 -1.12 -3.73 -4.43
CA LEU A 128 -2.24 -4.39 -3.77
C LEU A 128 -1.82 -5.81 -3.38
N THR A 129 -2.18 -6.26 -2.20
CA THR A 129 -1.84 -7.59 -1.69
C THR A 129 -2.79 -8.03 -0.59
N ASN A 130 -2.82 -9.33 -0.29
CA ASN A 130 -3.39 -9.91 0.94
C ASN A 130 -2.32 -10.25 1.98
N ASP A 131 -1.06 -9.86 1.76
CA ASP A 131 0.04 -10.01 2.73
C ASP A 131 0.06 -8.82 3.69
N GLY A 132 -0.70 -8.92 4.79
CA GLY A 132 -0.81 -7.84 5.77
C GLY A 132 0.48 -7.53 6.50
N ASP A 133 1.38 -8.48 6.66
CA ASP A 133 2.66 -8.27 7.33
C ASP A 133 3.59 -7.44 6.45
N LEU A 134 3.68 -7.77 5.16
CA LEU A 134 4.43 -6.98 4.19
C LEU A 134 3.79 -5.60 4.00
N ALA A 135 2.47 -5.51 3.88
CA ALA A 135 1.77 -4.24 3.76
C ALA A 135 2.07 -3.31 4.95
N SER A 136 2.07 -3.85 6.17
CA SER A 136 2.43 -3.10 7.38
C SER A 136 3.87 -2.60 7.35
N LYS A 137 4.83 -3.44 6.95
CA LYS A 137 6.24 -3.05 6.81
C LYS A 137 6.44 -1.95 5.76
N LEU A 138 5.70 -1.99 4.67
CA LEU A 138 5.82 -1.02 3.59
C LEU A 138 5.16 0.33 3.88
N THR A 139 4.22 0.38 4.83
CA THR A 139 3.45 1.61 5.13
C THR A 139 3.78 2.26 6.46
N HIS A 140 4.34 1.51 7.40
CA HIS A 140 4.63 2.05 8.73
C HIS A 140 5.84 3.01 8.70
N PRO A 141 5.73 4.22 9.28
CA PRO A 141 6.75 5.27 9.21
C PRO A 141 8.15 4.84 9.64
N LYS A 142 8.25 3.92 10.63
CA LYS A 142 9.55 3.45 11.16
C LYS A 142 10.45 2.75 10.14
N PHE A 143 9.88 2.25 9.04
CA PHE A 143 10.64 1.54 8.01
C PHE A 143 11.10 2.43 6.86
N LEU A 144 10.82 3.73 6.92
CA LEU A 144 11.31 4.78 6.03
C LEU A 144 11.26 4.44 4.53
N LYS A 145 10.22 3.73 4.09
CA LYS A 145 10.13 3.27 2.69
C LYS A 145 10.02 4.43 1.71
N LYS A 146 10.97 4.48 0.80
CA LYS A 146 11.12 5.55 -0.20
C LYS A 146 10.00 5.58 -1.22
N LYS A 147 9.62 6.79 -1.59
CA LYS A 147 8.62 7.10 -2.62
C LYS A 147 9.20 8.17 -3.53
N VAL A 148 9.22 7.91 -4.83
CA VAL A 148 9.66 8.89 -5.81
C VAL A 148 8.46 9.39 -6.61
N TYR A 149 8.33 10.70 -6.70
CA TYR A 149 7.25 11.35 -7.43
C TYR A 149 7.79 12.24 -8.55
N HIS A 150 7.12 12.22 -9.69
CA HIS A 150 7.23 13.24 -10.72
C HIS A 150 6.11 14.26 -10.47
N VAL A 151 6.52 15.48 -10.20
CA VAL A 151 5.65 16.62 -9.86
C VAL A 151 5.60 17.59 -11.01
N TYR A 152 4.43 17.99 -11.43
CA TYR A 152 4.19 19.04 -12.41
C TYR A 152 3.58 20.24 -11.70
N LEU A 153 4.23 21.38 -11.78
CA LEU A 153 3.86 22.61 -11.11
C LEU A 153 3.31 23.64 -12.10
N ASP A 154 2.61 24.62 -11.60
CA ASP A 154 2.02 25.70 -12.40
C ASP A 154 3.03 26.74 -12.88
N LYS A 155 4.24 26.73 -12.34
CA LYS A 155 5.34 27.62 -12.72
C LYS A 155 6.71 26.97 -12.44
N ASN A 156 7.77 27.52 -13.02
CA ASN A 156 9.13 27.04 -12.79
C ASN A 156 9.54 27.19 -11.32
N VAL A 157 10.20 26.16 -10.79
CA VAL A 157 10.77 26.16 -9.44
C VAL A 157 12.16 26.79 -9.47
N THR A 158 12.44 27.64 -8.49
CA THR A 158 13.76 28.27 -8.35
C THR A 158 14.76 27.27 -7.73
N ALA A 159 16.04 27.47 -8.00
CA ALA A 159 17.09 26.65 -7.36
C ALA A 159 17.11 26.87 -5.83
N HIS A 160 16.77 28.07 -5.36
CA HIS A 160 16.65 28.39 -3.94
C HIS A 160 15.56 27.57 -3.27
N ASP A 161 14.35 27.49 -3.87
CA ASP A 161 13.25 26.72 -3.32
C ASP A 161 13.56 25.22 -3.34
N MET A 162 14.25 24.72 -4.38
CA MET A 162 14.74 23.33 -4.42
C MET A 162 15.68 23.05 -3.25
N GLN A 163 16.58 23.96 -2.94
CA GLN A 163 17.50 23.85 -1.81
C GLN A 163 16.74 23.85 -0.48
N GLN A 164 15.77 24.76 -0.30
CA GLN A 164 14.92 24.77 0.91
C GLN A 164 14.21 23.45 1.14
N ILE A 165 13.67 22.83 0.07
CA ILE A 165 13.01 21.53 0.17
C ILE A 165 13.98 20.42 0.60
N ALA A 166 15.22 20.45 0.11
CA ALA A 166 16.26 19.50 0.48
C ALA A 166 16.75 19.69 1.92
N GLU A 167 16.90 20.94 2.37
CA GLU A 167 17.36 21.26 3.74
C GLU A 167 16.26 21.04 4.80
N GLY A 168 15.02 21.29 4.43
CA GLY A 168 13.85 21.09 5.30
C GLY A 168 12.92 22.29 5.33
N ILE A 169 11.63 21.97 5.37
CA ILE A 169 10.54 22.95 5.46
C ILE A 169 9.69 22.63 6.68
N THR A 170 9.32 23.64 7.44
CA THR A 170 8.38 23.51 8.56
C THR A 170 6.94 23.65 8.04
N LEU A 171 6.16 22.60 8.23
CA LEU A 171 4.72 22.57 7.98
C LEU A 171 3.96 22.62 9.30
N ASP A 172 2.62 22.74 9.25
CA ASP A 172 1.73 22.79 10.42
C ASP A 172 1.81 21.55 11.33
N ASP A 173 2.22 20.37 10.76
CA ASP A 173 2.39 19.12 11.48
C ASP A 173 3.87 18.71 11.66
N GLY A 174 4.79 19.67 11.56
CA GLY A 174 6.23 19.50 11.81
C GLY A 174 7.09 19.52 10.55
N ASP A 175 8.38 19.42 10.78
CA ASP A 175 9.40 19.52 9.74
C ASP A 175 9.35 18.35 8.75
N VAL A 176 9.70 18.66 7.52
CA VAL A 176 9.86 17.68 6.44
C VAL A 176 10.96 18.12 5.48
N HIS A 177 11.70 17.16 4.95
CA HIS A 177 12.68 17.38 3.89
C HIS A 177 12.52 16.32 2.80
N ALA A 178 13.03 16.61 1.63
CA ALA A 178 13.20 15.63 0.58
C ALA A 178 14.51 14.84 0.81
N ASP A 179 14.47 13.51 0.59
CA ASP A 179 15.68 12.68 0.57
C ASP A 179 16.54 13.01 -0.67
N ALA A 180 15.87 13.34 -1.78
CA ALA A 180 16.46 13.89 -3.00
C ALA A 180 15.43 14.73 -3.75
N ILE A 181 15.92 15.76 -4.45
CA ILE A 181 15.08 16.58 -5.32
C ILE A 181 15.91 17.09 -6.52
N GLU A 182 15.34 17.00 -7.71
CA GLU A 182 15.99 17.39 -8.96
C GLU A 182 14.98 17.87 -9.99
N TYR A 183 15.44 18.61 -11.00
CA TYR A 183 14.59 18.89 -12.16
C TYR A 183 14.43 17.64 -13.00
N ALA A 184 13.19 17.24 -13.25
CA ALA A 184 12.85 16.04 -14.00
C ALA A 184 12.88 16.23 -15.52
N HIS A 185 13.06 17.47 -16.00
CA HIS A 185 13.13 17.81 -17.40
C HIS A 185 14.28 18.79 -17.67
N PRO A 186 15.06 18.64 -18.75
CA PRO A 186 16.26 19.45 -18.99
C PRO A 186 15.97 20.95 -19.21
N THR A 187 14.82 21.30 -19.77
CA THR A 187 14.46 22.69 -20.11
C THR A 187 13.21 23.19 -19.38
N ASP A 188 12.34 22.31 -18.90
CA ASP A 188 11.10 22.68 -18.20
C ASP A 188 11.27 22.54 -16.68
N LYS A 189 11.62 23.63 -16.03
CA LYS A 189 11.84 23.70 -14.58
C LYS A 189 10.55 23.64 -13.73
N SER A 190 9.38 23.54 -14.35
CA SER A 190 8.12 23.26 -13.66
C SER A 190 7.93 21.76 -13.37
N GLN A 191 8.82 20.90 -13.89
CA GLN A 191 8.81 19.47 -13.66
C GLN A 191 9.94 19.07 -12.71
N VAL A 192 9.58 18.46 -11.60
CA VAL A 192 10.50 18.11 -10.51
C VAL A 192 10.35 16.64 -10.14
N GLY A 193 11.46 15.95 -9.98
CA GLY A 193 11.55 14.65 -9.30
C GLY A 193 11.81 14.87 -7.83
N ILE A 194 11.02 14.27 -6.95
CA ILE A 194 11.21 14.34 -5.50
C ILE A 194 11.16 12.94 -4.89
N GLU A 195 12.17 12.62 -4.08
CA GLU A 195 12.23 11.41 -3.26
C GLU A 195 11.93 11.76 -1.82
N ILE A 196 11.01 11.03 -1.19
CA ILE A 196 10.64 11.18 0.22
C ILE A 196 10.34 9.83 0.87
N HIS A 197 10.59 9.71 2.16
CA HIS A 197 10.15 8.57 2.98
C HIS A 197 8.87 8.88 3.78
N SER A 198 8.55 10.15 4.02
CA SER A 198 7.34 10.57 4.74
C SER A 198 6.06 10.03 4.09
N GLY A 199 5.11 9.59 4.92
CA GLY A 199 3.77 9.15 4.53
C GLY A 199 2.65 10.08 5.02
N ARG A 200 2.98 11.31 5.48
CA ARG A 200 1.98 12.29 5.95
C ARG A 200 1.00 12.64 4.83
N ASN A 201 -0.23 13.00 5.22
CA ASN A 201 -1.28 13.32 4.27
C ASN A 201 -0.86 14.43 3.31
N ARG A 202 -1.03 14.20 1.99
CA ARG A 202 -0.75 15.14 0.91
C ARG A 202 0.63 15.82 0.97
N ILE A 203 1.63 15.15 1.55
CA ILE A 203 2.91 15.76 1.94
C ILE A 203 3.62 16.45 0.76
N VAL A 204 3.72 15.81 -0.41
CA VAL A 204 4.36 16.42 -1.58
C VAL A 204 3.63 17.70 -2.02
N ARG A 205 2.29 17.69 -2.04
CA ARG A 205 1.50 18.88 -2.37
C ARG A 205 1.73 20.00 -1.37
N ARG A 206 1.71 19.69 -0.08
CA ARG A 206 1.90 20.67 1.00
C ARG A 206 3.30 21.30 0.98
N ILE A 207 4.33 20.51 0.66
CA ILE A 207 5.70 21.03 0.48
C ILE A 207 5.73 22.13 -0.58
N PHE A 208 5.19 21.88 -1.77
CA PHE A 208 5.19 22.86 -2.84
C PHE A 208 4.20 24.01 -2.59
N GLU A 209 3.04 23.74 -2.02
CA GLU A 209 2.02 24.73 -1.66
C GLU A 209 2.56 25.72 -0.62
N SER A 210 3.40 25.31 0.34
CA SER A 210 4.02 26.18 1.35
C SER A 210 5.01 27.20 0.74
N LEU A 211 5.56 26.89 -0.43
CA LEU A 211 6.44 27.79 -1.20
C LEU A 211 5.70 28.56 -2.30
N GLY A 212 4.36 28.50 -2.32
CA GLY A 212 3.53 29.25 -3.26
C GLY A 212 3.44 28.64 -4.66
N TYR A 213 3.68 27.32 -4.79
CA TYR A 213 3.46 26.56 -6.03
C TYR A 213 2.15 25.77 -5.94
N ARG A 214 1.50 25.58 -7.08
CA ARG A 214 0.35 24.67 -7.20
C ARG A 214 0.77 23.41 -7.95
N VAL A 215 0.54 22.26 -7.33
CA VAL A 215 0.78 20.94 -7.97
C VAL A 215 -0.35 20.62 -8.94
N VAL A 216 -0.07 20.74 -10.22
CA VAL A 216 -1.02 20.49 -11.32
C VAL A 216 -1.21 18.98 -11.53
N LYS A 217 -0.10 18.22 -11.51
CA LYS A 217 -0.11 16.77 -11.68
C LYS A 217 0.93 16.13 -10.74
N LEU A 218 0.57 15.02 -10.16
CA LEU A 218 1.44 14.26 -9.27
C LEU A 218 1.40 12.79 -9.64
N ASP A 219 2.56 12.20 -9.87
CA ASP A 219 2.70 10.84 -10.37
C ASP A 219 3.76 10.09 -9.56
N ARG A 220 3.35 9.09 -8.78
CA ARG A 220 4.32 8.25 -8.07
C ARG A 220 4.97 7.28 -9.04
N VAL A 221 6.24 7.49 -9.33
CA VAL A 221 7.00 6.70 -10.30
C VAL A 221 7.69 5.50 -9.68
N GLN A 222 7.96 5.56 -8.36
CA GLN A 222 8.54 4.47 -7.59
C GLN A 222 7.97 4.41 -6.18
N PHE A 223 7.79 3.19 -5.67
CA PHE A 223 7.41 2.89 -4.29
C PHE A 223 8.17 1.66 -3.79
N ALA A 224 8.96 1.83 -2.73
CA ALA A 224 9.78 0.75 -2.14
C ALA A 224 10.52 -0.06 -3.23
N GLY A 225 11.19 0.61 -4.18
CA GLY A 225 11.91 0.01 -5.29
C GLY A 225 11.05 -0.49 -6.46
N LEU A 226 9.73 -0.62 -6.31
CA LEU A 226 8.84 -1.00 -7.39
C LEU A 226 8.60 0.16 -8.35
N THR A 227 8.70 -0.09 -9.64
CA THR A 227 8.46 0.89 -10.70
C THR A 227 7.33 0.44 -11.64
N LYS A 228 6.73 1.40 -12.34
CA LYS A 228 5.71 1.14 -13.36
C LYS A 228 6.24 0.97 -14.77
N LYS A 229 7.54 0.63 -14.92
CA LYS A 229 8.15 0.41 -16.22
C LYS A 229 7.31 -0.58 -17.05
N ASN A 230 7.02 -0.23 -18.31
CA ASN A 230 6.21 -1.02 -19.24
C ASN A 230 4.76 -1.30 -18.77
N LEU A 231 4.23 -0.53 -17.82
CA LEU A 231 2.86 -0.66 -17.35
C LEU A 231 2.07 0.61 -17.70
N ARG A 232 1.09 0.49 -18.61
CA ARG A 232 0.24 1.61 -19.03
C ARG A 232 -0.63 2.08 -17.87
N ARG A 233 -1.12 3.32 -17.96
CA ARG A 233 -2.05 3.88 -16.99
C ARG A 233 -3.36 3.10 -16.95
N GLY A 234 -3.76 2.68 -15.73
CA GLY A 234 -4.90 1.81 -15.51
C GLY A 234 -4.60 0.31 -15.59
N ASP A 235 -3.44 -0.07 -16.16
CA ASP A 235 -3.03 -1.47 -16.23
C ASP A 235 -2.40 -1.93 -14.89
N TRP A 236 -2.43 -3.25 -14.72
CA TRP A 236 -1.83 -3.94 -13.58
C TRP A 236 -1.01 -5.14 -14.05
N ARG A 237 -0.13 -5.62 -13.19
CA ARG A 237 0.59 -6.90 -13.34
C ARG A 237 0.83 -7.56 -12.00
N PHE A 238 1.08 -8.85 -11.98
CA PHE A 238 1.66 -9.50 -10.80
C PHE A 238 3.11 -9.07 -10.61
N LEU A 239 3.57 -9.04 -9.35
CA LEU A 239 5.00 -8.91 -9.06
C LEU A 239 5.72 -10.20 -9.48
N THR A 240 7.00 -10.10 -9.84
CA THR A 240 7.87 -11.24 -9.97
C THR A 240 8.26 -11.80 -8.60
N GLU A 241 8.66 -13.08 -8.49
CA GLU A 241 9.18 -13.64 -7.23
C GLU A 241 10.35 -12.79 -6.70
N LYS A 242 11.26 -12.40 -7.58
CA LYS A 242 12.41 -11.55 -7.22
C LYS A 242 11.96 -10.21 -6.58
N GLU A 243 10.94 -9.55 -7.12
CA GLU A 243 10.41 -8.31 -6.53
C GLU A 243 9.82 -8.57 -5.14
N VAL A 244 9.09 -9.66 -4.96
CA VAL A 244 8.51 -10.02 -3.65
C VAL A 244 9.61 -10.33 -2.64
N ASP A 245 10.62 -11.10 -3.02
CA ASP A 245 11.74 -11.44 -2.15
C ASP A 245 12.53 -10.19 -1.73
N MET A 246 12.78 -9.27 -2.66
CA MET A 246 13.45 -7.99 -2.38
C MET A 246 12.62 -7.11 -1.42
N LEU A 247 11.30 -7.04 -1.58
CA LEU A 247 10.42 -6.32 -0.66
C LEU A 247 10.45 -6.94 0.76
N ARG A 248 10.47 -8.26 0.84
CA ARG A 248 10.51 -9.00 2.11
C ARG A 248 11.83 -8.81 2.86
N MET A 249 12.94 -8.79 2.12
CA MET A 249 14.28 -8.55 2.66
C MET A 249 14.55 -7.08 3.01
N GLY A 250 13.72 -6.15 2.56
CA GLY A 250 13.97 -4.71 2.71
C GLY A 250 15.06 -4.17 1.77
N ALA A 251 15.40 -4.90 0.72
CA ALA A 251 16.56 -4.64 -0.15
C ALA A 251 16.44 -3.42 -1.07
N PHE A 252 15.37 -2.65 -0.97
CA PHE A 252 15.15 -1.39 -1.70
C PHE A 252 15.25 -0.16 -0.76
N GLU A 253 16.12 -0.20 0.19
CA GLU A 253 16.44 0.92 1.08
C GLU A 253 17.47 1.87 0.46
#